data_8ca506f897a3d7eadf5804a133cb31a3
#
_entry.id   8ca506f897a3d7eadf5804a133cb31a3
#
_cell.length_a   1.000
_cell.length_b   1.000
_cell.length_c   1.000
_cell.angle_alpha   90.00
_cell.angle_beta   90.00
_cell.angle_gamma   90.00
#
_symmetry.space_group_name_H-M   'P 1'
#
loop_
_entity.id
_entity.type
_entity.pdbx_description
1 polymer ?
#
loop_
_entity_poly.entity_id
_entity_poly.type
_entity_poly.pdbx_seq_one_letter_code
_entity_poly.pdbx_strand_id
1 'polypeptide(L)'
;MMHILHAVLVVMAVMAAGCATSVISETLAPQIDQAVTFNQIVESPDSYRGKIVVLGGEILKAKALKGGTQLEVLQLPLDSDQEPVTDRMESKGRFLAVQKEFLDPATIAEGTRVTVVGEVTGSIVDKMDEADYRFPTLDVKHLHRWDAKRAEERSATGPWWNVFGGVGFGGVGSRSGGGISIGF
;
A
#
# COMPACT_ATOMS: atom_id res chain seq x y z
N MET A 1 43.17 -6.82 -26.81
CA MET A 1 41.79 -6.42 -27.10
C MET A 1 40.79 -7.11 -26.16
N MET A 2 40.94 -8.41 -25.85
CA MET A 2 40.01 -9.20 -25.01
C MET A 2 39.91 -8.67 -23.56
N HIS A 3 40.99 -8.20 -22.94
CA HIS A 3 40.95 -7.67 -21.58
C HIS A 3 40.25 -6.30 -21.45
N ILE A 4 40.31 -5.47 -22.51
CA ILE A 4 39.60 -4.18 -22.53
C ILE A 4 38.08 -4.39 -22.62
N LEU A 5 37.66 -5.40 -23.39
CA LEU A 5 36.24 -5.75 -23.53
C LEU A 5 35.62 -6.26 -22.21
N HIS A 6 36.39 -7.07 -21.46
CA HIS A 6 35.99 -7.53 -20.13
C HIS A 6 35.89 -6.39 -19.11
N ALA A 7 36.86 -5.45 -19.15
CA ALA A 7 36.86 -4.29 -18.25
C ALA A 7 35.65 -3.36 -18.49
N VAL A 8 35.27 -3.15 -19.76
CA VAL A 8 34.08 -2.34 -20.13
C VAL A 8 32.80 -3.03 -19.70
N LEU A 9 32.71 -4.34 -19.82
CA LEU A 9 31.52 -5.12 -19.42
C LEU A 9 31.30 -5.12 -17.90
N VAL A 10 32.39 -5.17 -17.12
CA VAL A 10 32.36 -5.07 -15.64
C VAL A 10 31.95 -3.68 -15.18
N VAL A 11 32.45 -2.62 -15.83
CA VAL A 11 32.06 -1.22 -15.51
C VAL A 11 30.61 -0.96 -15.85
N MET A 12 30.09 -1.55 -16.94
CA MET A 12 28.69 -1.39 -17.33
C MET A 12 27.71 -2.13 -16.37
N ALA A 13 28.16 -3.24 -15.77
CA ALA A 13 27.38 -4.00 -14.78
C ALA A 13 27.25 -3.26 -13.43
N VAL A 14 28.21 -2.43 -13.05
CA VAL A 14 28.19 -1.67 -11.79
C VAL A 14 27.28 -0.45 -11.85
N MET A 15 26.95 0.08 -13.03
CA MET A 15 26.07 1.24 -13.21
C MET A 15 24.56 0.92 -13.12
N ALA A 16 24.20 -0.36 -12.99
CA ALA A 16 22.79 -0.79 -12.89
C ALA A 16 22.27 -0.86 -11.45
N ALA A 17 22.99 -0.35 -10.45
CA ALA A 17 22.47 -0.15 -9.10
C ALA A 17 21.48 1.02 -9.12
N GLY A 18 20.24 0.75 -9.59
CA GLY A 18 19.14 1.69 -9.55
C GLY A 18 18.86 2.09 -8.11
N CYS A 19 18.85 3.39 -7.83
CA CYS A 19 18.38 3.95 -6.56
C CYS A 19 16.89 3.61 -6.41
N ALA A 20 16.57 2.54 -5.72
CA ALA A 20 15.22 2.33 -5.23
C ALA A 20 14.94 3.43 -4.19
N THR A 21 14.05 4.35 -4.51
CA THR A 21 13.63 5.40 -3.59
C THR A 21 12.77 4.73 -2.51
N SER A 22 13.38 4.44 -1.36
CA SER A 22 12.64 3.90 -0.22
C SER A 22 11.66 4.95 0.32
N VAL A 23 10.43 4.56 0.57
CA VAL A 23 9.40 5.42 1.21
C VAL A 23 9.69 5.62 2.70
N ILE A 24 10.59 4.84 3.27
CA ILE A 24 11.05 4.95 4.66
C ILE A 24 12.38 5.71 4.68
N SER A 25 12.47 6.73 5.55
CA SER A 25 13.71 7.50 5.68
C SER A 25 14.87 6.64 6.18
N GLU A 26 16.08 6.94 5.70
CA GLU A 26 17.33 6.24 6.11
C GLU A 26 17.58 6.30 7.62
N THR A 27 17.05 7.31 8.30
CA THR A 27 17.17 7.48 9.76
C THR A 27 16.24 6.56 10.54
N LEU A 28 15.11 6.15 9.97
CA LEU A 28 14.15 5.25 10.60
C LEU A 28 14.42 3.78 10.25
N ALA A 29 14.90 3.50 9.06
CA ALA A 29 15.11 2.13 8.58
C ALA A 29 15.91 1.24 9.56
N PRO A 30 17.03 1.69 10.18
CA PRO A 30 17.79 0.86 11.14
C PRO A 30 17.06 0.64 12.48
N GLN A 31 16.01 1.40 12.78
CA GLN A 31 15.25 1.28 14.02
C GLN A 31 14.08 0.29 13.91
N ILE A 32 13.73 -0.12 12.69
CA ILE A 32 12.62 -1.01 12.42
C ILE A 32 13.00 -2.45 12.77
N ASP A 33 12.21 -3.07 13.64
CA ASP A 33 12.31 -4.49 13.94
C ASP A 33 11.58 -5.31 12.87
N GLN A 34 12.32 -5.73 11.84
CA GLN A 34 11.77 -6.48 10.71
C GLN A 34 11.31 -7.90 11.06
N ALA A 35 11.71 -8.43 12.22
CA ALA A 35 11.31 -9.76 12.67
C ALA A 35 9.91 -9.77 13.27
N VAL A 36 9.37 -8.60 13.64
CA VAL A 36 8.05 -8.48 14.27
C VAL A 36 6.97 -8.41 13.20
N THR A 37 6.08 -9.40 13.22
CA THR A 37 4.94 -9.49 12.29
C THR A 37 3.66 -8.93 12.92
N PHE A 38 2.70 -8.52 12.08
CA PHE A 38 1.41 -8.03 12.55
C PHE A 38 0.65 -9.09 13.40
N ASN A 39 0.68 -10.36 13.01
CA ASN A 39 0.03 -11.43 13.77
C ASN A 39 0.58 -11.53 15.20
N GLN A 40 1.90 -11.43 15.37
CA GLN A 40 2.51 -11.45 16.71
C GLN A 40 2.07 -10.26 17.57
N ILE A 41 1.93 -9.08 16.96
CA ILE A 41 1.44 -7.88 17.66
C ILE A 41 -0.02 -8.08 18.09
N VAL A 42 -0.87 -8.66 17.23
CA VAL A 42 -2.28 -8.95 17.55
C VAL A 42 -2.40 -9.94 18.71
N GLU A 43 -1.59 -11.00 18.70
CA GLU A 43 -1.61 -12.05 19.73
C GLU A 43 -1.11 -11.54 21.09
N SER A 44 -0.05 -10.74 21.10
CA SER A 44 0.61 -10.28 22.33
C SER A 44 1.06 -8.82 22.24
N PRO A 45 0.15 -7.84 22.16
CA PRO A 45 0.50 -6.44 21.91
C PRO A 45 1.47 -5.86 22.95
N ASP A 46 1.30 -6.24 24.20
CA ASP A 46 2.11 -5.72 25.30
C ASP A 46 3.57 -6.23 25.26
N SER A 47 3.82 -7.40 24.68
CA SER A 47 5.17 -7.96 24.51
C SER A 47 6.00 -7.19 23.49
N TYR A 48 5.35 -6.44 22.61
CA TYR A 48 5.99 -5.67 21.53
C TYR A 48 5.98 -4.16 21.78
N ARG A 49 5.56 -3.70 22.97
CA ARG A 49 5.61 -2.27 23.32
C ARG A 49 7.02 -1.71 23.12
N GLY A 50 7.10 -0.52 22.53
CA GLY A 50 8.37 0.16 22.25
C GLY A 50 9.09 -0.35 20.99
N LYS A 51 8.62 -1.44 20.36
CA LYS A 51 9.17 -1.90 19.08
C LYS A 51 8.68 -1.00 17.96
N ILE A 52 9.60 -0.60 17.07
CA ILE A 52 9.27 0.15 15.86
C ILE A 52 9.09 -0.85 14.74
N VAL A 53 7.93 -0.79 14.10
CA VAL A 53 7.54 -1.71 13.02
C VAL A 53 7.09 -0.94 11.79
N VAL A 54 7.09 -1.60 10.64
CA VAL A 54 6.48 -1.09 9.42
C VAL A 54 5.25 -1.95 9.08
N LEU A 55 4.11 -1.29 8.89
CA LEU A 55 2.85 -1.93 8.54
C LEU A 55 2.22 -1.24 7.34
N GLY A 56 1.73 -2.05 6.42
CA GLY A 56 0.90 -1.58 5.32
C GLY A 56 -0.57 -1.64 5.66
N GLY A 57 -1.38 -0.83 4.98
CA GLY A 57 -2.81 -0.95 5.09
C GLY A 57 -3.60 0.11 4.33
N GLU A 58 -4.90 0.04 4.53
CA GLU A 58 -5.87 0.96 3.95
C GLU A 58 -6.65 1.66 5.06
N ILE A 59 -6.75 2.99 4.98
CA ILE A 59 -7.47 3.79 5.96
C ILE A 59 -8.96 3.53 5.82
N LEU A 60 -9.58 3.04 6.90
CA LEU A 60 -11.02 2.84 7.00
C LEU A 60 -11.71 4.07 7.61
N LYS A 61 -11.03 4.72 8.57
CA LYS A 61 -11.59 5.86 9.29
C LYS A 61 -10.50 6.75 9.86
N ALA A 62 -10.74 8.05 9.86
CA ALA A 62 -9.93 9.04 10.56
C ALA A 62 -10.76 9.74 11.64
N LYS A 63 -10.18 9.96 12.82
CA LYS A 63 -10.82 10.63 13.96
C LYS A 63 -9.87 11.64 14.57
N ALA A 64 -10.32 12.89 14.67
CA ALA A 64 -9.58 13.93 15.40
C ALA A 64 -9.58 13.62 16.92
N LEU A 65 -8.41 13.73 17.53
CA LEU A 65 -8.21 13.65 18.97
C LEU A 65 -7.71 15.00 19.49
N LYS A 66 -7.74 15.22 20.81
CA LYS A 66 -7.20 16.45 21.44
C LYS A 66 -5.70 16.66 21.17
N GLY A 67 -4.95 15.60 20.93
CA GLY A 67 -3.50 15.62 20.74
C GLY A 67 -3.03 15.03 19.39
N GLY A 68 -3.86 15.07 18.35
CA GLY A 68 -3.49 14.55 17.04
C GLY A 68 -4.64 13.91 16.29
N THR A 69 -4.33 12.92 15.47
CA THR A 69 -5.32 12.20 14.65
C THR A 69 -5.11 10.68 14.80
N GLN A 70 -6.21 9.97 15.03
CA GLN A 70 -6.24 8.51 15.04
C GLN A 70 -6.76 8.01 13.70
N LEU A 71 -6.02 7.10 13.10
CA LEU A 71 -6.40 6.39 11.89
C LEU A 71 -6.73 4.94 12.25
N GLU A 72 -7.91 4.47 11.86
CA GLU A 72 -8.24 3.05 11.82
C GLU A 72 -7.82 2.50 10.48
N VAL A 73 -6.94 1.51 10.49
CA VAL A 73 -6.30 0.98 9.29
C VAL A 73 -6.58 -0.52 9.19
N LEU A 74 -7.11 -0.94 8.03
CA LEU A 74 -7.15 -2.35 7.63
C LEU A 74 -5.73 -2.75 7.25
N GLN A 75 -5.13 -3.67 7.99
CA GLN A 75 -3.77 -4.13 7.69
C GLN A 75 -3.74 -4.89 6.37
N LEU A 76 -2.78 -4.56 5.52
CA LEU A 76 -2.49 -5.24 4.25
C LEU A 76 -1.00 -5.55 4.16
N PRO A 77 -0.62 -6.68 3.54
CA PRO A 77 0.78 -6.97 3.27
C PRO A 77 1.42 -5.86 2.43
N LEU A 78 2.73 -5.68 2.61
CA LEU A 78 3.54 -4.77 1.81
C LEU A 78 4.25 -5.56 0.70
N ASP A 79 4.33 -4.98 -0.49
CA ASP A 79 5.15 -5.48 -1.59
C ASP A 79 6.63 -5.09 -1.44
N SER A 80 7.45 -5.36 -2.46
CA SER A 80 8.87 -5.01 -2.50
C SER A 80 9.16 -3.51 -2.45
N ASP A 81 8.22 -2.70 -2.93
CA ASP A 81 8.29 -1.24 -2.93
C ASP A 81 7.70 -0.63 -1.65
N GLN A 82 7.29 -1.49 -0.72
CA GLN A 82 6.61 -1.15 0.54
C GLN A 82 5.23 -0.52 0.31
N GLU A 83 4.62 -0.74 -0.84
CA GLU A 83 3.24 -0.37 -1.13
C GLU A 83 2.30 -1.47 -0.62
N PRO A 84 1.18 -1.13 0.06
CA PRO A 84 0.19 -2.13 0.46
C PRO A 84 -0.46 -2.78 -0.75
N VAL A 85 -0.61 -4.11 -0.72
CA VAL A 85 -1.36 -4.84 -1.75
C VAL A 85 -2.81 -4.36 -1.84
N THR A 86 -3.45 -4.58 -2.98
CA THR A 86 -4.83 -4.12 -3.23
C THR A 86 -5.89 -5.10 -2.77
N ASP A 87 -5.53 -6.38 -2.58
CA ASP A 87 -6.48 -7.41 -2.18
C ASP A 87 -6.75 -7.34 -0.67
N ARG A 88 -7.94 -6.87 -0.31
CA ARG A 88 -8.39 -6.81 1.08
C ARG A 88 -8.55 -8.18 1.74
N MET A 89 -8.66 -9.26 0.96
CA MET A 89 -8.77 -10.63 1.49
C MET A 89 -7.47 -11.10 2.17
N GLU A 90 -6.33 -10.46 1.85
CA GLU A 90 -5.05 -10.73 2.49
C GLU A 90 -4.89 -10.08 3.87
N SER A 91 -5.87 -9.29 4.29
CA SER A 91 -5.85 -8.63 5.60
C SER A 91 -5.77 -9.63 6.76
N LYS A 92 -4.96 -9.29 7.76
CA LYS A 92 -4.86 -10.03 9.03
C LYS A 92 -5.60 -9.34 10.18
N GLY A 93 -6.32 -8.25 9.89
CA GLY A 93 -7.09 -7.52 10.87
C GLY A 93 -6.91 -6.01 10.78
N ARG A 94 -7.21 -5.30 11.86
CA ARG A 94 -7.14 -3.84 11.92
C ARG A 94 -6.24 -3.37 13.04
N PHE A 95 -5.69 -2.17 12.90
CA PHE A 95 -4.92 -1.49 13.94
C PHE A 95 -5.25 0.00 13.98
N LEU A 96 -4.87 0.66 15.06
CA LEU A 96 -5.00 2.10 15.22
C LEU A 96 -3.61 2.74 15.14
N ALA A 97 -3.47 3.68 14.24
CA ALA A 97 -2.27 4.51 14.11
C ALA A 97 -2.59 5.90 14.65
N VAL A 98 -1.89 6.33 15.69
CA VAL A 98 -2.06 7.65 16.31
C VAL A 98 -0.93 8.54 15.84
N GLN A 99 -1.28 9.61 15.14
CA GLN A 99 -0.35 10.63 14.70
C GLN A 99 -0.50 11.89 15.57
N LYS A 100 0.63 12.39 16.10
CA LYS A 100 0.65 13.58 16.95
C LYS A 100 0.32 14.86 16.21
N GLU A 101 0.66 14.90 14.91
CA GLU A 101 0.27 16.01 14.05
C GLU A 101 -1.23 15.95 13.77
N PHE A 102 -1.87 17.11 13.81
CA PHE A 102 -3.27 17.21 13.42
C PHE A 102 -3.37 17.06 11.89
N LEU A 103 -3.99 15.97 11.47
CA LEU A 103 -4.45 15.79 10.10
C LEU A 103 -5.96 16.01 10.10
N ASP A 104 -6.43 16.91 9.25
CA ASP A 104 -7.87 17.10 9.10
C ASP A 104 -8.49 15.82 8.53
N PRO A 105 -9.39 15.13 9.28
CA PRO A 105 -10.05 13.92 8.79
C PRO A 105 -10.75 14.09 7.45
N ALA A 106 -11.24 15.31 7.14
CA ALA A 106 -11.88 15.61 5.87
C ALA A 106 -10.94 15.55 4.66
N THR A 107 -9.61 15.62 4.90
CA THR A 107 -8.58 15.54 3.84
C THR A 107 -8.02 14.14 3.65
N ILE A 108 -8.47 13.19 4.48
CA ILE A 108 -8.05 11.80 4.42
C ILE A 108 -9.20 10.97 3.88
N ALA A 109 -9.11 10.61 2.59
CA ALA A 109 -10.12 9.79 1.99
C ALA A 109 -10.08 8.36 2.56
N GLU A 110 -11.24 7.80 2.90
CA GLU A 110 -11.37 6.36 3.14
C GLU A 110 -10.90 5.59 1.90
N GLY A 111 -10.26 4.44 2.10
CA GLY A 111 -9.67 3.68 1.01
C GLY A 111 -8.24 4.13 0.64
N THR A 112 -7.72 5.21 1.26
CA THR A 112 -6.32 5.60 1.04
C THR A 112 -5.37 4.53 1.55
N ARG A 113 -4.50 4.02 0.69
CA ARG A 113 -3.44 3.07 1.08
C ARG A 113 -2.29 3.82 1.74
N VAL A 114 -1.76 3.23 2.80
CA VAL A 114 -0.70 3.85 3.61
C VAL A 114 0.35 2.84 4.02
N THR A 115 1.59 3.30 4.11
CA THR A 115 2.67 2.62 4.80
C THR A 115 3.00 3.39 6.06
N VAL A 116 2.87 2.73 7.20
CA VAL A 116 3.04 3.32 8.53
C VAL A 116 4.29 2.75 9.17
N VAL A 117 5.25 3.61 9.52
CA VAL A 117 6.30 3.28 10.48
C VAL A 117 5.85 3.79 11.83
N GLY A 118 5.71 2.91 12.80
CA GLY A 118 5.19 3.28 14.12
C GLY A 118 5.76 2.42 15.24
N GLU A 119 5.74 3.02 16.44
CA GLU A 119 6.10 2.34 17.68
C GLU A 119 4.85 1.69 18.27
N VAL A 120 4.93 0.40 18.57
CA VAL A 120 3.84 -0.33 19.22
C VAL A 120 3.64 0.20 20.64
N THR A 121 2.44 0.70 20.94
CA THR A 121 2.07 1.24 22.26
C THR A 121 1.20 0.31 23.09
N GLY A 122 0.80 -0.83 22.50
CA GLY A 122 -0.04 -1.85 23.12
C GLY A 122 -1.31 -2.10 22.34
N SER A 123 -2.45 -2.16 23.02
CA SER A 123 -3.76 -2.32 22.39
C SER A 123 -4.86 -1.61 23.19
N ILE A 124 -5.96 -1.33 22.50
CA ILE A 124 -7.22 -0.93 23.12
C ILE A 124 -8.34 -1.86 22.65
N VAL A 125 -9.36 -2.03 23.50
CA VAL A 125 -10.60 -2.70 23.12
C VAL A 125 -11.61 -1.63 22.79
N ASP A 126 -12.15 -1.67 21.58
CA ASP A 126 -13.19 -0.77 21.10
C ASP A 126 -14.20 -1.55 20.26
N LYS A 127 -15.33 -0.95 19.96
CA LYS A 127 -16.36 -1.56 19.13
C LYS A 127 -15.97 -1.57 17.66
N MET A 128 -16.10 -2.75 17.05
CA MET A 128 -16.15 -2.92 15.61
C MET A 128 -17.57 -3.41 15.29
N ASP A 129 -18.39 -2.46 14.86
CA ASP A 129 -19.85 -2.63 14.81
C ASP A 129 -20.42 -3.00 16.19
N GLU A 130 -21.00 -4.20 16.35
CA GLU A 130 -21.58 -4.66 17.63
C GLU A 130 -20.60 -5.52 18.46
N ALA A 131 -19.45 -5.91 17.86
CA ALA A 131 -18.47 -6.78 18.51
C ALA A 131 -17.34 -6.00 19.18
N ASP A 132 -16.86 -6.49 20.33
CA ASP A 132 -15.63 -5.99 20.93
C ASP A 132 -14.42 -6.50 20.12
N TYR A 133 -13.58 -5.59 19.67
CA TYR A 133 -12.37 -5.90 18.93
C TYR A 133 -11.15 -5.29 19.62
N ARG A 134 -10.09 -6.08 19.74
CA ARG A 134 -8.81 -5.62 20.31
C ARG A 134 -7.95 -5.06 19.19
N PHE A 135 -7.85 -3.74 19.14
CA PHE A 135 -7.01 -3.04 18.19
C PHE A 135 -5.59 -2.89 18.73
N PRO A 136 -4.56 -3.45 18.07
CA PRO A 136 -3.18 -3.01 18.28
C PRO A 136 -3.06 -1.51 18.04
N THR A 137 -2.24 -0.82 18.82
CA THR A 137 -2.05 0.63 18.73
C THR A 137 -0.61 0.98 18.44
N LEU A 138 -0.40 1.92 17.51
CA LEU A 138 0.89 2.43 17.12
C LEU A 138 0.96 3.95 17.27
N ASP A 139 2.08 4.47 17.81
CA ASP A 139 2.46 5.88 17.73
C ASP A 139 3.22 6.10 16.42
N VAL A 140 2.65 6.87 15.50
CA VAL A 140 3.19 7.07 14.15
C VAL A 140 4.48 7.88 14.20
N LYS A 141 5.54 7.35 13.61
CA LYS A 141 6.83 8.04 13.37
C LYS A 141 6.93 8.55 11.93
N HIS A 142 6.35 7.80 10.99
CA HIS A 142 6.28 8.18 9.58
C HIS A 142 5.02 7.58 8.95
N LEU A 143 4.34 8.38 8.13
CA LEU A 143 3.16 7.97 7.38
C LEU A 143 3.39 8.33 5.90
N HIS A 144 3.46 7.32 5.05
CA HIS A 144 3.46 7.50 3.60
C HIS A 144 2.06 7.19 3.06
N ARG A 145 1.52 8.08 2.24
CA ARG A 145 0.22 7.89 1.57
C ARG A 145 0.45 7.59 0.10
N TRP A 146 -0.20 6.55 -0.37
CA TRP A 146 -0.16 6.15 -1.77
C TRP A 146 -1.34 6.76 -2.51
N ASP A 147 -1.07 7.56 -3.53
CA ASP A 147 -2.12 8.18 -4.33
C ASP A 147 -2.79 7.14 -5.23
N ALA A 148 -4.13 7.04 -5.14
CA ALA A 148 -4.92 6.13 -5.96
C ALA A 148 -4.68 6.32 -7.47
N LYS A 149 -4.44 7.57 -7.91
CA LYS A 149 -4.13 7.90 -9.32
C LYS A 149 -2.85 7.21 -9.83
N ARG A 150 -1.82 7.09 -8.98
CA ARG A 150 -0.57 6.43 -9.36
C ARG A 150 -0.71 4.93 -9.51
N ALA A 151 -1.62 4.31 -8.76
CA ALA A 151 -1.94 2.89 -8.88
C ALA A 151 -2.65 2.57 -10.20
N GLU A 152 -3.58 3.45 -10.63
CA GLU A 152 -4.25 3.33 -11.93
C GLU A 152 -3.28 3.51 -13.09
N GLU A 153 -2.35 4.47 -13.02
CA GLU A 153 -1.32 4.68 -14.03
C GLU A 153 -0.39 3.47 -14.19
N ARG A 154 0.03 2.84 -13.08
CA ARG A 154 0.84 1.61 -13.13
C ARG A 154 0.07 0.43 -13.72
N SER A 155 -1.21 0.32 -13.42
CA SER A 155 -2.09 -0.72 -13.99
C SER A 155 -2.38 -0.47 -15.47
N ALA A 156 -2.46 0.79 -15.88
CA ALA A 156 -2.68 1.19 -17.28
C ALA A 156 -1.41 1.04 -18.15
N THR A 157 -0.22 1.03 -17.53
CA THR A 157 1.07 0.83 -18.21
C THR A 157 1.44 -0.65 -18.24
N GLY A 158 0.47 -1.52 -18.48
CA GLY A 158 0.73 -2.92 -18.83
C GLY A 158 1.69 -3.00 -20.02
N PRO A 159 2.41 -4.13 -20.18
CA PRO A 159 3.42 -4.26 -21.22
C PRO A 159 2.88 -3.79 -22.58
N TRP A 160 3.61 -2.90 -23.25
CA TRP A 160 3.24 -2.22 -24.51
C TRP A 160 2.73 -3.17 -25.63
N TRP A 161 3.03 -4.47 -25.55
CA TRP A 161 2.51 -5.45 -26.51
C TRP A 161 1.00 -5.71 -26.41
N ASN A 162 0.33 -5.33 -25.34
CA ASN A 162 -1.14 -5.43 -25.24
C ASN A 162 -1.86 -4.36 -26.09
N VAL A 163 -1.17 -3.29 -26.50
CA VAL A 163 -1.74 -2.23 -27.33
C VAL A 163 -1.79 -2.61 -28.79
N PHE A 164 -0.97 -3.57 -29.25
CA PHE A 164 -0.90 -4.01 -30.65
C PHE A 164 -1.71 -5.27 -30.97
N GLY A 165 -2.39 -5.88 -30.00
CA GLY A 165 -3.22 -7.08 -30.19
C GLY A 165 -4.60 -6.86 -30.83
N GLY A 166 -4.95 -5.65 -31.21
CA GLY A 166 -6.29 -5.29 -31.67
C GLY A 166 -6.41 -4.98 -33.17
N VAL A 167 -5.46 -5.37 -34.02
CA VAL A 167 -5.67 -5.28 -35.49
C VAL A 167 -6.30 -6.58 -35.97
N GLY A 168 -7.57 -6.76 -35.64
CA GLY A 168 -8.39 -7.78 -36.28
C GLY A 168 -8.58 -7.42 -37.75
N PHE A 169 -8.00 -8.23 -38.66
CA PHE A 169 -8.38 -8.26 -40.04
C PHE A 169 -9.85 -8.67 -40.14
N GLY A 170 -10.75 -7.66 -40.22
CA GLY A 170 -12.16 -7.86 -40.50
C GLY A 170 -12.35 -8.31 -41.91
N GLY A 171 -12.71 -9.57 -42.04
CA GLY A 171 -13.20 -10.15 -43.30
C GLY A 171 -14.48 -9.48 -43.75
N VAL A 172 -14.50 -9.10 -45.02
CA VAL A 172 -15.62 -8.63 -45.83
C VAL A 172 -16.75 -9.68 -45.83
N GLY A 173 -17.98 -9.30 -45.53
CA GLY A 173 -19.13 -10.21 -45.69
C GLY A 173 -20.49 -9.56 -45.35
N SER A 174 -21.07 -8.90 -46.35
CA SER A 174 -22.46 -8.93 -46.85
C SER A 174 -23.68 -8.78 -45.89
N ARG A 175 -24.41 -7.69 -46.14
CA ARG A 175 -25.88 -7.46 -46.34
C ARG A 175 -26.91 -8.11 -45.39
N SER A 176 -27.79 -7.25 -44.95
CA SER A 176 -29.21 -7.06 -45.21
C SER A 176 -30.13 -7.16 -43.99
N GLY A 177 -31.10 -6.23 -43.98
CA GLY A 177 -32.45 -6.36 -43.41
C GLY A 177 -32.58 -5.73 -42.03
N GLY A 178 -33.13 -4.53 -41.84
CA GLY A 178 -34.50 -4.17 -42.11
C GLY A 178 -35.41 -4.56 -40.92
N GLY A 179 -35.86 -3.56 -40.12
CA GLY A 179 -36.88 -3.81 -39.11
C GLY A 179 -37.04 -2.67 -38.08
N ILE A 180 -37.77 -1.63 -38.51
CA ILE A 180 -38.36 -0.63 -37.61
C ILE A 180 -39.57 -1.29 -36.95
N SER A 181 -39.71 -1.19 -35.63
CA SER A 181 -40.96 -1.38 -34.92
C SER A 181 -41.09 -0.36 -33.84
N ILE A 182 -41.95 0.60 -34.07
CA ILE A 182 -42.58 1.51 -33.12
C ILE A 182 -43.77 0.78 -32.53
N GLY A 183 -44.01 0.86 -31.24
CA GLY A 183 -45.19 0.35 -30.58
C GLY A 183 -45.25 0.78 -29.12
N PHE A 184 -46.02 1.82 -28.89
CA PHE A 184 -46.80 2.28 -27.73
C PHE A 184 -46.34 1.99 -26.29
#